data_a4451f849897cd3def755b93761b1a16
#
_entry.id   a4451f849897cd3def755b93761b1a16
#
_cell.length_a   1.000
_cell.length_b   1.000
_cell.length_c   1.000
_cell.angle_alpha   90.00
_cell.angle_beta   90.00
_cell.angle_gamma   90.00
#
_symmetry.space_group_name_H-M   'P 1'
#
loop_
_entity.id
_entity.type
_entity.pdbx_description
1 polymer ?
#
loop_
_entity_poly.entity_id
_entity_poly.type
_entity_poly.pdbx_seq_one_letter_code
_entity_poly.pdbx_strand_id
1 'polypeptide(L)'
;SMMMSVLISSDKPNALLCGPAGCGKTKIVEELAYRLKNSENIVPQLKGYRIYAIQLSDIVADSGLMGDLENKVKMLIDYMSDKAEKRILFIDEIHMLFQEKAYRIVAQILKPALSRGKIKLIGATTTQEANLIDSDPAFCRRMTKIIVDEADHEQTVEILLSMNEHFASHYNISFALSRSKAERIVDIADEFCYSGSHRPDNAITLLDRSIASAVVKNASDKKMKITLTDRHIKETAFRMTSGHSTPHAFNERALRRDLSAVCGQEAVIDDLVNALKLHSLHIRPTKKPFTMLFIGPSGVGKTEVAKIIAKNCAGEKPITLNMSEFYYDAGINRIIGSPAGYLGSDSNAELPFDKLKSNPYQVILLDEFEKCDRAVQRLFMSVFDEGILTTSQGSVIDFSKSIIIATTNAGCTAKSRSIGFNSDSTSDTQLISDLSDYFDVELINRFSQKYTFSEISRSVYRKIVENRLASEIKVIKRLRPELNMDSMFSADELAKAVDKITADTYNIKSGARPAITAVSKFIDSKLLSHFSRMAKTYRPNQN
;
A
#
# COMPACT_ATOMS: atom_id res chain seq x y z
N SER A 1 34.55 -3.31 13.28
CA SER A 1 35.90 -2.72 13.28
C SER A 1 35.88 -1.21 13.09
N MET A 2 35.10 -0.64 12.16
CA MET A 2 35.06 0.79 11.83
C MET A 2 34.65 1.68 13.05
N MET A 3 33.62 1.30 13.83
CA MET A 3 33.23 2.06 15.01
C MET A 3 34.34 2.14 16.07
N MET A 4 35.06 1.05 16.29
CA MET A 4 36.22 1.07 17.21
C MET A 4 37.33 2.00 16.71
N SER A 5 37.61 2.01 15.38
CA SER A 5 38.63 2.92 14.84
C SER A 5 38.24 4.39 14.99
N VAL A 6 36.97 4.73 14.84
CA VAL A 6 36.49 6.10 15.09
C VAL A 6 36.64 6.47 16.56
N LEU A 7 36.25 5.59 17.49
CA LEU A 7 36.30 5.87 18.93
C LEU A 7 37.74 6.03 19.50
N ILE A 8 38.77 5.47 18.83
CA ILE A 8 40.16 5.67 19.21
C ILE A 8 40.85 6.84 18.48
N SER A 9 40.15 7.45 17.52
CA SER A 9 40.68 8.59 16.76
C SER A 9 41.03 9.76 17.69
N SER A 10 42.15 10.44 17.43
CA SER A 10 42.60 11.60 18.18
C SER A 10 41.83 12.87 17.88
N ASP A 11 41.28 12.99 16.67
CA ASP A 11 40.64 14.23 16.21
C ASP A 11 39.12 14.23 16.45
N LYS A 12 38.43 13.14 16.07
CA LYS A 12 36.95 13.05 16.15
C LYS A 12 36.50 11.70 16.71
N PRO A 13 36.63 11.48 18.03
CA PRO A 13 36.31 10.18 18.64
C PRO A 13 34.81 9.97 18.85
N ASN A 14 33.96 10.53 17.95
CA ASN A 14 32.51 10.43 18.04
C ASN A 14 31.95 9.78 16.75
N ALA A 15 31.12 8.77 16.93
CA ALA A 15 30.52 8.03 15.82
C ALA A 15 29.03 8.39 15.66
N LEU A 16 28.58 8.55 14.42
CA LEU A 16 27.18 8.70 14.04
C LEU A 16 26.78 7.54 13.13
N LEU A 17 26.02 6.59 13.67
CA LEU A 17 25.47 5.47 12.90
C LEU A 17 24.26 5.95 12.10
N CYS A 18 24.36 5.89 10.78
CA CYS A 18 23.28 6.26 9.85
C CYS A 18 22.87 5.05 9.04
N GLY A 19 21.59 4.73 9.02
CA GLY A 19 21.07 3.60 8.22
C GLY A 19 19.57 3.48 8.33
N PRO A 20 18.92 2.66 7.50
CA PRO A 20 17.48 2.47 7.56
C PRO A 20 16.96 2.09 8.93
N ALA A 21 15.66 2.31 9.18
CA ALA A 21 15.02 1.81 10.40
C ALA A 21 15.10 0.27 10.43
N GLY A 22 15.41 -0.32 11.59
CA GLY A 22 15.48 -1.78 11.73
C GLY A 22 16.73 -2.47 11.18
N CYS A 23 17.73 -1.73 10.62
CA CYS A 23 19.00 -2.34 10.14
C CYS A 23 19.95 -2.80 11.25
N GLY A 24 19.60 -2.62 12.52
CA GLY A 24 20.38 -3.12 13.65
C GLY A 24 21.37 -2.14 14.27
N LYS A 25 21.25 -0.81 14.06
CA LYS A 25 22.14 0.23 14.64
C LYS A 25 22.34 0.08 16.14
N THR A 26 21.27 -0.01 16.89
CA THR A 26 21.28 -0.17 18.37
C THR A 26 21.94 -1.49 18.77
N LYS A 27 21.70 -2.58 18.02
CA LYS A 27 22.33 -3.89 18.25
C LYS A 27 23.86 -3.87 18.06
N ILE A 28 24.34 -3.09 17.10
CA ILE A 28 25.80 -2.89 16.91
C ILE A 28 26.43 -2.24 18.14
N VAL A 29 25.73 -1.29 18.79
CA VAL A 29 26.20 -0.63 20.01
C VAL A 29 26.12 -1.57 21.21
N GLU A 30 25.04 -2.35 21.33
CA GLU A 30 24.90 -3.40 22.36
C GLU A 30 26.01 -4.46 22.24
N GLU A 31 26.32 -4.90 21.04
CA GLU A 31 27.40 -5.86 20.79
C GLU A 31 28.77 -5.25 21.15
N LEU A 32 29.00 -3.97 20.85
CA LEU A 32 30.22 -3.30 21.30
C LEU A 32 30.28 -3.25 22.82
N ALA A 33 29.17 -2.93 23.49
CA ALA A 33 29.12 -2.89 24.95
C ALA A 33 29.40 -4.28 25.57
N TYR A 34 28.90 -5.34 24.99
CA TYR A 34 29.16 -6.72 25.37
C TYR A 34 30.66 -7.06 25.25
N ARG A 35 31.28 -6.73 24.11
CA ARG A 35 32.71 -6.94 23.87
C ARG A 35 33.58 -6.13 24.81
N LEU A 36 33.22 -4.88 25.09
CA LEU A 36 33.92 -4.02 26.07
C LEU A 36 33.89 -4.64 27.45
N LYS A 37 32.77 -5.18 27.88
CA LYS A 37 32.59 -5.83 29.19
C LYS A 37 33.44 -7.10 29.31
N ASN A 38 33.42 -7.94 28.26
CA ASN A 38 34.11 -9.25 28.29
C ASN A 38 35.57 -9.17 27.82
N SER A 39 36.03 -8.00 27.36
CA SER A 39 37.36 -7.79 26.75
C SER A 39 37.65 -8.69 25.55
N GLU A 40 36.60 -9.07 24.79
CA GLU A 40 36.67 -9.93 23.63
C GLU A 40 36.82 -9.11 22.33
N ASN A 41 37.83 -9.43 21.51
CA ASN A 41 38.07 -8.78 20.20
C ASN A 41 38.06 -7.24 20.26
N ILE A 42 38.63 -6.66 21.30
CA ILE A 42 38.69 -5.22 21.56
C ILE A 42 40.13 -4.72 21.46
N VAL A 43 40.30 -3.57 20.83
CA VAL A 43 41.60 -2.87 20.79
C VAL A 43 42.02 -2.39 22.17
N PRO A 44 43.32 -2.43 22.53
CA PRO A 44 43.82 -2.10 23.88
C PRO A 44 43.36 -0.72 24.37
N GLN A 45 43.24 0.26 23.48
CA GLN A 45 42.85 1.64 23.78
C GLN A 45 41.40 1.77 24.29
N LEU A 46 40.55 0.81 23.97
CA LEU A 46 39.16 0.77 24.41
C LEU A 46 38.92 -0.12 25.64
N LYS A 47 39.94 -0.83 26.12
CA LYS A 47 39.80 -1.63 27.35
C LYS A 47 39.40 -0.79 28.55
N GLY A 48 38.38 -1.26 29.28
CA GLY A 48 37.82 -0.61 30.45
C GLY A 48 36.78 0.46 30.16
N TYR A 49 36.49 0.76 28.89
CA TYR A 49 35.36 1.64 28.58
C TYR A 49 34.02 0.95 28.81
N ARG A 50 33.03 1.75 29.25
CA ARG A 50 31.63 1.34 29.40
C ARG A 50 30.74 2.27 28.59
N ILE A 51 29.70 1.73 27.99
CA ILE A 51 28.71 2.49 27.23
C ILE A 51 27.53 2.80 28.14
N TYR A 52 27.13 4.06 28.18
CA TYR A 52 25.96 4.56 28.90
C TYR A 52 24.95 5.06 27.90
N ALA A 53 23.80 4.36 27.77
CA ALA A 53 22.69 4.77 26.93
C ALA A 53 21.79 5.74 27.69
N ILE A 54 21.39 6.81 27.05
CA ILE A 54 20.39 7.76 27.56
C ILE A 54 19.25 7.93 26.58
N GLN A 55 18.06 8.14 27.11
CA GLN A 55 16.90 8.59 26.33
C GLN A 55 16.76 10.10 26.50
N LEU A 56 16.62 10.82 25.38
CA LEU A 56 16.47 12.28 25.41
C LEU A 56 15.21 12.73 26.14
N SER A 57 14.14 11.94 26.06
CA SER A 57 12.91 12.14 26.82
C SER A 57 13.13 12.23 28.34
N ASP A 58 14.01 11.38 28.89
CA ASP A 58 14.25 11.31 30.34
C ASP A 58 14.94 12.55 30.87
N ILE A 59 15.77 13.20 30.04
CA ILE A 59 16.44 14.44 30.37
C ILE A 59 15.46 15.61 30.46
N VAL A 60 14.46 15.63 29.57
CA VAL A 60 13.51 16.74 29.42
C VAL A 60 12.27 16.58 30.32
N ALA A 61 11.82 15.34 30.59
CA ALA A 61 10.55 15.05 31.26
C ALA A 61 10.41 15.72 32.66
N ASP A 62 11.50 15.82 33.44
CA ASP A 62 11.46 16.38 34.78
C ASP A 62 12.01 17.83 34.87
N SER A 63 12.11 18.52 33.74
CA SER A 63 12.70 19.87 33.70
C SER A 63 11.59 20.91 33.57
N GLY A 64 11.10 21.42 34.69
CA GLY A 64 10.04 22.45 34.72
C GLY A 64 10.49 23.83 34.20
N LEU A 65 11.78 24.12 34.30
CA LEU A 65 12.39 25.38 33.86
C LEU A 65 13.61 25.11 32.98
N MET A 66 13.88 25.99 32.03
CA MET A 66 15.04 25.89 31.11
C MET A 66 16.38 25.73 31.85
N GLY A 67 16.54 26.41 33.01
CA GLY A 67 17.74 26.32 33.84
C GLY A 67 17.99 24.93 34.41
N ASP A 68 16.95 24.18 34.71
CA ASP A 68 17.07 22.82 35.26
C ASP A 68 17.58 21.85 34.20
N LEU A 69 17.12 21.99 32.95
CA LEU A 69 17.59 21.21 31.81
C LEU A 69 19.08 21.45 31.55
N GLU A 70 19.50 22.72 31.55
CA GLU A 70 20.93 23.08 31.40
C GLU A 70 21.78 22.46 32.46
N ASN A 71 21.35 22.51 33.72
CA ASN A 71 22.10 21.96 34.87
C ASN A 71 22.19 20.43 34.74
N LYS A 72 21.10 19.72 34.40
CA LYS A 72 21.11 18.27 34.19
C LYS A 72 22.10 17.87 33.10
N VAL A 73 22.09 18.57 31.96
CA VAL A 73 23.01 18.27 30.85
C VAL A 73 24.48 18.56 31.26
N LYS A 74 24.75 19.64 32.03
CA LYS A 74 26.09 19.92 32.54
C LYS A 74 26.56 18.82 33.51
N MET A 75 25.69 18.39 34.44
CA MET A 75 25.99 17.27 35.33
C MET A 75 26.28 15.97 34.56
N LEU A 76 25.51 15.67 33.50
CA LEU A 76 25.77 14.54 32.65
C LEU A 76 27.16 14.64 31.98
N ILE A 77 27.51 15.81 31.44
CA ILE A 77 28.82 16.02 30.81
C ILE A 77 29.93 15.86 31.82
N ASP A 78 29.79 16.42 33.00
CA ASP A 78 30.80 16.31 34.09
C ASP A 78 30.97 14.84 34.50
N TYR A 79 29.87 14.11 34.67
CA TYR A 79 29.90 12.68 34.93
C TYR A 79 30.60 11.89 33.82
N MET A 80 30.27 12.18 32.55
CA MET A 80 30.84 11.48 31.39
C MET A 80 32.31 11.86 31.14
N SER A 81 32.77 13.02 31.61
CA SER A 81 34.13 13.54 31.40
C SER A 81 35.12 13.16 32.50
N ASP A 82 34.68 12.44 33.51
CA ASP A 82 35.56 11.99 34.61
C ASP A 82 36.65 11.07 34.04
N LYS A 83 37.92 11.51 34.24
CA LYS A 83 39.10 10.80 33.71
C LYS A 83 39.39 9.50 34.45
N ALA A 84 38.86 9.34 35.66
CA ALA A 84 39.04 8.11 36.44
C ALA A 84 38.28 6.93 35.85
N GLU A 85 37.20 7.20 35.16
CA GLU A 85 36.35 6.17 34.52
C GLU A 85 36.23 6.40 33.00
N LYS A 86 36.40 5.32 32.25
CA LYS A 86 36.35 5.34 30.79
C LYS A 86 34.90 5.15 30.34
N ARG A 87 34.22 6.23 29.96
CA ARG A 87 32.78 6.23 29.59
C ARG A 87 32.57 6.67 28.18
N ILE A 88 31.60 6.06 27.50
CA ILE A 88 31.09 6.44 26.17
C ILE A 88 29.60 6.69 26.31
N LEU A 89 29.14 7.85 25.87
CA LEU A 89 27.72 8.20 25.79
C LEU A 89 27.09 7.63 24.55
N PHE A 90 25.93 6.98 24.65
CA PHE A 90 25.13 6.55 23.54
C PHE A 90 23.77 7.26 23.54
N ILE A 91 23.42 7.88 22.42
CA ILE A 91 22.12 8.52 22.20
C ILE A 91 21.50 7.88 20.96
N ASP A 92 20.42 7.12 21.17
CA ASP A 92 19.59 6.64 20.07
C ASP A 92 18.68 7.78 19.59
N GLU A 93 18.25 7.74 18.33
CA GLU A 93 17.40 8.78 17.71
C GLU A 93 17.99 10.20 17.90
N ILE A 94 19.31 10.35 17.74
CA ILE A 94 20.04 11.61 18.04
C ILE A 94 19.54 12.81 17.23
N HIS A 95 18.86 12.59 16.09
CA HIS A 95 18.23 13.64 15.28
C HIS A 95 17.19 14.45 16.06
N MET A 96 16.56 13.88 17.10
CA MET A 96 15.63 14.60 17.99
C MET A 96 16.25 15.86 18.60
N LEU A 97 17.58 15.91 18.79
CA LEU A 97 18.28 17.10 19.24
C LEU A 97 18.08 18.33 18.36
N PHE A 98 17.62 18.12 17.10
CA PHE A 98 17.47 19.18 16.09
C PHE A 98 16.01 19.46 15.72
N GLN A 99 15.06 18.64 16.15
CA GLN A 99 13.64 18.79 15.83
C GLN A 99 12.95 19.82 16.72
N GLU A 100 13.08 19.68 18.05
CA GLU A 100 12.35 20.51 18.99
C GLU A 100 13.25 21.53 19.70
N LYS A 101 12.67 22.69 20.08
CA LYS A 101 13.40 23.79 20.74
C LYS A 101 14.06 23.35 22.07
N ALA A 102 13.38 22.51 22.86
CA ALA A 102 13.91 22.01 24.13
C ALA A 102 15.18 21.17 23.93
N TYR A 103 15.17 20.26 22.97
CA TYR A 103 16.33 19.41 22.68
C TYR A 103 17.49 20.17 22.03
N ARG A 104 17.24 21.26 21.31
CA ARG A 104 18.32 22.11 20.73
C ARG A 104 19.24 22.69 21.79
N ILE A 105 18.74 22.95 22.99
CA ILE A 105 19.56 23.40 24.13
C ILE A 105 20.55 22.31 24.50
N VAL A 106 20.12 21.06 24.58
CA VAL A 106 21.00 19.91 24.86
C VAL A 106 22.11 19.84 23.81
N ALA A 107 21.76 19.97 22.51
CA ALA A 107 22.76 19.99 21.43
C ALA A 107 23.78 21.13 21.62
N GLN A 108 23.34 22.34 21.97
CA GLN A 108 24.25 23.49 22.18
C GLN A 108 25.23 23.26 23.32
N ILE A 109 24.80 22.63 24.41
CA ILE A 109 25.64 22.34 25.56
C ILE A 109 26.61 21.18 25.27
N LEU A 110 26.21 20.19 24.49
CA LEU A 110 27.06 19.07 24.08
C LEU A 110 28.17 19.49 23.11
N LYS A 111 27.94 20.46 22.21
CA LYS A 111 28.94 20.89 21.21
C LYS A 111 30.31 21.25 21.76
N PRO A 112 30.46 22.07 22.83
CA PRO A 112 31.76 22.39 23.42
C PRO A 112 32.45 21.16 24.03
N ALA A 113 31.70 20.25 24.64
CA ALA A 113 32.24 19.03 25.25
C ALA A 113 32.80 18.06 24.18
N LEU A 114 32.09 17.91 23.07
CA LEU A 114 32.54 17.11 21.92
C LEU A 114 33.78 17.72 21.26
N SER A 115 33.82 19.06 21.09
CA SER A 115 34.96 19.75 20.47
C SER A 115 36.26 19.63 21.24
N ARG A 116 36.17 19.60 22.56
CA ARG A 116 37.34 19.51 23.43
C ARG A 116 37.73 18.07 23.72
N GLY A 117 37.06 17.08 23.10
CA GLY A 117 37.29 15.65 23.37
C GLY A 117 37.03 15.26 24.83
N LYS A 118 36.20 16.05 25.58
CA LYS A 118 35.88 15.75 26.98
C LYS A 118 35.04 14.47 27.11
N ILE A 119 34.19 14.21 26.15
CA ILE A 119 33.32 13.04 26.12
C ILE A 119 33.45 12.33 24.78
N LYS A 120 33.19 11.02 24.74
CA LYS A 120 33.03 10.22 23.55
C LYS A 120 31.54 9.95 23.35
N LEU A 121 31.04 10.16 22.12
CA LEU A 121 29.62 10.03 21.79
C LEU A 121 29.43 9.03 20.64
N ILE A 122 28.45 8.15 20.80
CA ILE A 122 27.88 7.37 19.73
C ILE A 122 26.43 7.86 19.55
N GLY A 123 26.07 8.29 18.36
CA GLY A 123 24.70 8.61 17.99
C GLY A 123 24.17 7.60 16.97
N ALA A 124 22.87 7.34 16.98
CA ALA A 124 22.21 6.57 15.94
C ALA A 124 21.03 7.37 15.37
N THR A 125 20.81 7.28 14.05
CA THR A 125 19.71 7.95 13.36
C THR A 125 19.39 7.23 12.05
N THR A 126 18.25 7.54 11.44
CA THR A 126 17.95 7.06 10.09
C THR A 126 18.67 7.90 9.03
N THR A 127 18.77 7.36 7.80
CA THR A 127 19.39 8.06 6.68
C THR A 127 18.64 9.35 6.33
N GLN A 128 17.30 9.32 6.41
CA GLN A 128 16.47 10.50 6.12
C GLN A 128 16.60 11.58 7.18
N GLU A 129 16.60 11.21 8.44
CA GLU A 129 16.70 12.12 9.59
C GLU A 129 18.11 12.67 9.79
N ALA A 130 19.15 12.01 9.25
CA ALA A 130 20.50 12.52 9.24
C ALA A 130 20.62 13.90 8.58
N ASN A 131 19.73 14.24 7.63
CA ASN A 131 19.65 15.58 7.03
C ASN A 131 19.37 16.69 8.05
N LEU A 132 18.63 16.38 9.13
CA LEU A 132 18.39 17.32 10.22
C LEU A 132 19.69 17.65 10.97
N ILE A 133 20.55 16.66 11.16
CA ILE A 133 21.87 16.83 11.77
C ILE A 133 22.79 17.62 10.84
N ASP A 134 22.71 17.36 9.52
CA ASP A 134 23.50 18.07 8.50
C ASP A 134 23.18 19.56 8.42
N SER A 135 21.98 19.96 8.84
CA SER A 135 21.58 21.37 8.94
C SER A 135 22.39 22.15 10.02
N ASP A 136 23.10 21.44 10.92
CA ASP A 136 23.99 22.03 11.92
C ASP A 136 25.47 21.68 11.63
N PRO A 137 26.19 22.48 10.83
CA PRO A 137 27.57 22.21 10.43
C PRO A 137 28.53 22.10 11.63
N ALA A 138 28.19 22.78 12.73
CA ALA A 138 29.04 22.78 13.91
C ALA A 138 28.99 21.44 14.67
N PHE A 139 27.83 20.78 14.70
CA PHE A 139 27.70 19.45 15.27
C PHE A 139 28.27 18.39 14.31
N CYS A 140 27.93 18.50 13.04
CA CYS A 140 28.34 17.55 11.99
C CYS A 140 29.86 17.39 11.90
N ARG A 141 30.62 18.49 11.99
CA ARG A 141 32.10 18.47 11.98
C ARG A 141 32.73 17.68 13.10
N ARG A 142 32.00 17.36 14.18
CA ARG A 142 32.46 16.65 15.36
C ARG A 142 32.10 15.17 15.37
N MET A 143 31.29 14.75 14.42
CA MET A 143 30.87 13.37 14.30
C MET A 143 31.47 12.73 13.05
N THR A 144 31.80 11.46 13.13
CA THR A 144 32.19 10.65 11.98
C THR A 144 31.01 9.78 11.60
N LYS A 145 30.44 10.00 10.41
CA LYS A 145 29.33 9.18 9.90
C LYS A 145 29.81 7.78 9.56
N ILE A 146 29.07 6.78 10.01
CA ILE A 146 29.24 5.37 9.69
C ILE A 146 27.92 4.90 9.09
N ILE A 147 27.96 4.55 7.82
CA ILE A 147 26.77 4.01 7.15
C ILE A 147 26.59 2.55 7.59
N VAL A 148 25.37 2.23 7.99
CA VAL A 148 24.94 0.88 8.35
C VAL A 148 23.93 0.44 7.31
N ASP A 149 24.37 -0.41 6.43
CA ASP A 149 23.53 -1.00 5.39
C ASP A 149 22.57 -2.05 5.97
N GLU A 150 21.55 -2.39 5.23
CA GLU A 150 20.69 -3.53 5.55
C GLU A 150 21.49 -4.83 5.52
N ALA A 151 21.12 -5.76 6.38
CA ALA A 151 21.65 -7.12 6.31
C ALA A 151 21.25 -7.75 4.96
N ASP A 152 22.17 -8.43 4.33
CA ASP A 152 21.86 -9.22 3.15
C ASP A 152 20.98 -10.44 3.49
N HIS A 153 20.52 -11.17 2.48
CA HIS A 153 19.64 -12.32 2.67
C HIS A 153 20.28 -13.38 3.58
N GLU A 154 21.54 -13.71 3.32
CA GLU A 154 22.26 -14.74 4.06
C GLU A 154 22.53 -14.34 5.50
N GLN A 155 22.94 -13.09 5.73
CA GLN A 155 23.12 -12.54 7.07
C GLN A 155 21.81 -12.55 7.87
N THR A 156 20.69 -12.23 7.20
CA THR A 156 19.37 -12.26 7.83
C THR A 156 18.98 -13.67 8.24
N VAL A 157 19.25 -14.66 7.40
CA VAL A 157 19.02 -16.08 7.72
C VAL A 157 19.84 -16.49 8.95
N GLU A 158 21.13 -16.14 9.01
CA GLU A 158 21.98 -16.44 10.17
C GLU A 158 21.47 -15.77 11.45
N ILE A 159 21.00 -14.52 11.35
CA ILE A 159 20.40 -13.82 12.50
C ILE A 159 19.17 -14.57 13.01
N LEU A 160 18.24 -14.98 12.09
CA LEU A 160 17.06 -15.74 12.49
C LEU A 160 17.42 -17.06 13.17
N LEU A 161 18.43 -17.78 12.65
CA LEU A 161 18.90 -19.02 13.24
C LEU A 161 19.50 -18.82 14.64
N SER A 162 20.26 -17.73 14.84
CA SER A 162 20.83 -17.39 16.15
C SER A 162 19.79 -17.05 17.21
N MET A 163 18.60 -16.56 16.80
CA MET A 163 17.49 -16.21 17.69
C MET A 163 16.62 -17.39 18.11
N ASN A 164 16.88 -18.59 17.59
CA ASN A 164 16.05 -19.77 17.82
C ASN A 164 15.87 -20.10 19.31
N GLU A 165 16.98 -20.13 20.08
CA GLU A 165 16.94 -20.39 21.53
C GLU A 165 16.22 -19.27 22.29
N HIS A 166 16.37 -18.03 21.85
CA HIS A 166 15.68 -16.91 22.44
C HIS A 166 14.16 -17.06 22.34
N PHE A 167 13.64 -17.37 21.14
CA PHE A 167 12.19 -17.57 20.94
C PHE A 167 11.68 -18.82 21.67
N ALA A 168 12.43 -19.93 21.65
CA ALA A 168 12.05 -21.14 22.38
C ALA A 168 11.91 -20.87 23.89
N SER A 169 12.85 -20.11 24.46
CA SER A 169 12.84 -19.71 25.89
C SER A 169 11.73 -18.71 26.19
N HIS A 170 11.59 -17.67 25.37
CA HIS A 170 10.61 -16.59 25.59
C HIS A 170 9.17 -17.11 25.60
N TYR A 171 8.82 -17.97 24.65
CA TYR A 171 7.47 -18.54 24.56
C TYR A 171 7.30 -19.86 25.35
N ASN A 172 8.35 -20.36 26.00
CA ASN A 172 8.36 -21.64 26.71
C ASN A 172 7.84 -22.80 25.85
N ILE A 173 8.37 -22.93 24.64
CA ILE A 173 7.97 -23.89 23.63
C ILE A 173 9.14 -24.74 23.13
N SER A 174 8.84 -25.90 22.59
CA SER A 174 9.80 -26.66 21.77
C SER A 174 9.72 -26.13 20.32
N PHE A 175 10.70 -25.34 19.93
CA PHE A 175 10.80 -24.74 18.61
C PHE A 175 12.20 -24.94 18.02
N ALA A 176 12.27 -25.34 16.76
CA ALA A 176 13.51 -25.47 16.02
C ALA A 176 13.32 -24.94 14.60
N LEU A 177 14.08 -23.90 14.27
CA LEU A 177 14.07 -23.28 12.96
C LEU A 177 15.16 -23.94 12.09
N SER A 178 14.76 -24.59 11.00
CA SER A 178 15.71 -25.07 10.00
C SER A 178 16.16 -23.94 9.07
N ARG A 179 17.36 -24.07 8.47
CA ARG A 179 17.90 -23.09 7.53
C ARG A 179 16.93 -22.82 6.37
N SER A 180 16.41 -23.89 5.74
CA SER A 180 15.43 -23.76 4.65
C SER A 180 14.15 -23.02 5.07
N LYS A 181 13.72 -23.18 6.32
CA LYS A 181 12.57 -22.44 6.84
C LYS A 181 12.92 -20.98 7.13
N ALA A 182 14.13 -20.69 7.62
CA ALA A 182 14.60 -19.33 7.81
C ALA A 182 14.71 -18.58 6.47
N GLU A 183 15.29 -19.19 5.43
CA GLU A 183 15.33 -18.67 4.06
C GLU A 183 13.92 -18.33 3.56
N ARG A 184 12.98 -19.25 3.76
CA ARG A 184 11.59 -19.05 3.35
C ARG A 184 10.89 -17.91 4.11
N ILE A 185 11.22 -17.70 5.39
CA ILE A 185 10.70 -16.57 6.17
C ILE A 185 11.26 -15.25 5.64
N VAL A 186 12.54 -15.18 5.30
CA VAL A 186 13.15 -14.00 4.70
C VAL A 186 12.50 -13.68 3.35
N ASP A 187 12.33 -14.69 2.48
CA ASP A 187 11.62 -14.52 1.19
C ASP A 187 10.21 -13.94 1.38
N ILE A 188 9.44 -14.51 2.32
CA ILE A 188 8.08 -14.06 2.60
C ILE A 188 8.10 -12.66 3.22
N ALA A 189 9.03 -12.35 4.12
CA ALA A 189 9.16 -11.03 4.69
C ALA A 189 9.43 -9.99 3.60
N ASP A 190 10.32 -10.27 2.65
CA ASP A 190 10.61 -9.40 1.51
C ASP A 190 9.42 -9.27 0.55
N GLU A 191 8.68 -10.38 0.33
CA GLU A 191 7.48 -10.38 -0.51
C GLU A 191 6.37 -9.49 0.05
N PHE A 192 6.21 -9.44 1.39
CA PHE A 192 5.11 -8.74 2.08
C PHE A 192 5.55 -7.43 2.76
N CYS A 193 6.82 -7.07 2.71
CA CYS A 193 7.30 -5.84 3.33
C CYS A 193 7.01 -4.61 2.48
N TYR A 194 6.56 -3.56 3.16
CA TYR A 194 6.29 -2.25 2.58
C TYR A 194 7.53 -1.36 2.57
N SER A 195 7.43 -0.28 1.79
CA SER A 195 8.38 0.81 1.87
C SER A 195 8.57 1.28 3.31
N GLY A 196 9.78 1.14 3.83
CA GLY A 196 10.14 1.54 5.22
C GLY A 196 10.39 0.38 6.18
N SER A 197 10.15 -0.87 5.80
CA SER A 197 10.52 -2.07 6.56
C SER A 197 11.75 -2.71 5.93
N HIS A 198 12.79 -2.89 6.74
CA HIS A 198 14.12 -3.29 6.27
C HIS A 198 14.60 -4.56 6.97
N ARG A 199 15.51 -5.29 6.32
CA ARG A 199 16.17 -6.43 6.93
C ARG A 199 17.15 -5.96 8.01
N PRO A 200 17.31 -6.71 9.10
CA PRO A 200 16.69 -8.00 9.41
C PRO A 200 15.35 -7.88 10.16
N ASP A 201 14.93 -6.66 10.57
CA ASP A 201 13.81 -6.42 11.46
C ASP A 201 12.47 -6.96 10.92
N ASN A 202 12.23 -6.83 9.61
CA ASN A 202 11.05 -7.37 8.94
C ASN A 202 10.92 -8.88 9.13
N ALA A 203 12.00 -9.63 8.92
CA ALA A 203 12.02 -11.09 9.03
C ALA A 203 11.92 -11.54 10.50
N ILE A 204 12.58 -10.84 11.41
CA ILE A 204 12.51 -11.10 12.86
C ILE A 204 11.08 -10.90 13.35
N THR A 205 10.45 -9.79 12.99
CA THR A 205 9.09 -9.46 13.40
C THR A 205 8.09 -10.46 12.80
N LEU A 206 8.26 -10.87 11.54
CA LEU A 206 7.42 -11.90 10.93
C LEU A 206 7.54 -13.26 11.65
N LEU A 207 8.77 -13.67 11.99
CA LEU A 207 9.00 -14.91 12.74
C LEU A 207 8.35 -14.84 14.12
N ASP A 208 8.59 -13.78 14.88
CA ASP A 208 8.03 -13.56 16.22
C ASP A 208 6.50 -13.60 16.21
N ARG A 209 5.85 -12.84 15.31
CA ARG A 209 4.40 -12.82 15.16
C ARG A 209 3.83 -14.17 14.71
N SER A 210 4.56 -14.90 13.87
CA SER A 210 4.15 -16.25 13.44
C SER A 210 4.18 -17.24 14.59
N ILE A 211 5.22 -17.19 15.43
CA ILE A 211 5.32 -18.02 16.64
C ILE A 211 4.19 -17.62 17.62
N ALA A 212 4.04 -16.34 17.93
CA ALA A 212 2.99 -15.85 18.84
C ALA A 212 1.59 -16.30 18.39
N SER A 213 1.28 -16.15 17.10
CA SER A 213 0.00 -16.60 16.53
C SER A 213 -0.20 -18.11 16.63
N ALA A 214 0.86 -18.90 16.47
CA ALA A 214 0.81 -20.34 16.61
C ALA A 214 0.60 -20.76 18.09
N VAL A 215 1.26 -20.09 19.03
CA VAL A 215 1.07 -20.29 20.48
C VAL A 215 -0.37 -20.03 20.88
N VAL A 216 -0.94 -18.89 20.46
CA VAL A 216 -2.34 -18.55 20.78
C VAL A 216 -3.33 -19.57 20.21
N LYS A 217 -3.11 -20.06 18.98
CA LYS A 217 -3.99 -21.08 18.37
C LYS A 217 -3.97 -22.42 19.09
N ASN A 218 -2.86 -22.76 19.74
CA ASN A 218 -2.64 -24.06 20.37
C ASN A 218 -2.62 -23.96 21.92
N ALA A 219 -3.20 -22.96 22.52
CA ALA A 219 -3.12 -22.64 23.97
C ALA A 219 -3.56 -23.75 24.93
N SER A 220 -4.08 -24.90 24.44
CA SER A 220 -4.56 -26.02 25.25
C SER A 220 -3.46 -27.00 25.68
N ASP A 221 -2.27 -26.97 25.09
CA ASP A 221 -1.20 -27.95 25.31
C ASP A 221 -0.05 -27.41 26.17
N LYS A 222 0.23 -28.08 27.30
CA LYS A 222 1.26 -27.69 28.29
C LYS A 222 2.72 -27.90 27.85
N LYS A 223 3.00 -28.65 26.77
CA LYS A 223 4.32 -28.82 26.13
C LYS A 223 4.17 -28.76 24.63
N MET A 224 4.12 -27.54 24.13
CA MET A 224 3.78 -27.28 22.74
C MET A 224 5.01 -27.41 21.84
N LYS A 225 4.99 -28.34 20.90
CA LYS A 225 5.90 -28.38 19.76
C LYS A 225 5.27 -27.55 18.63
N ILE A 226 5.86 -26.41 18.30
CA ILE A 226 5.36 -25.55 17.25
C ILE A 226 6.10 -25.83 15.95
N THR A 227 5.31 -26.07 14.88
CA THR A 227 5.81 -26.17 13.51
C THR A 227 5.14 -25.10 12.67
N LEU A 228 5.93 -24.17 12.13
CA LEU A 228 5.44 -23.12 11.25
C LEU A 228 5.31 -23.66 9.82
N THR A 229 4.11 -23.60 9.25
CA THR A 229 3.88 -23.88 7.83
C THR A 229 3.99 -22.60 7.01
N ASP A 230 4.39 -22.69 5.74
CA ASP A 230 4.48 -21.54 4.85
C ASP A 230 3.15 -20.78 4.72
N ARG A 231 2.05 -21.53 4.70
CA ARG A 231 0.71 -20.94 4.72
C ARG A 231 0.48 -20.08 5.95
N HIS A 232 0.86 -20.56 7.14
CA HIS A 232 0.67 -19.83 8.39
C HIS A 232 1.54 -18.58 8.43
N ILE A 233 2.79 -18.65 7.94
CA ILE A 233 3.71 -17.50 7.85
C ILE A 233 3.15 -16.46 6.88
N LYS A 234 2.68 -16.87 5.70
CA LYS A 234 2.04 -15.97 4.73
C LYS A 234 0.77 -15.32 5.27
N GLU A 235 -0.09 -16.08 5.96
CA GLU A 235 -1.28 -15.53 6.62
C GLU A 235 -0.91 -14.49 7.69
N THR A 236 0.17 -14.73 8.43
CA THR A 236 0.66 -13.78 9.45
C THR A 236 1.25 -12.53 8.80
N ALA A 237 2.09 -12.68 7.78
CA ALA A 237 2.67 -11.58 7.01
C ALA A 237 1.55 -10.68 6.46
N PHE A 238 0.54 -11.28 5.87
CA PHE A 238 -0.60 -10.54 5.32
C PHE A 238 -1.39 -9.78 6.39
N ARG A 239 -1.62 -10.38 7.57
CA ARG A 239 -2.27 -9.68 8.71
C ARG A 239 -1.48 -8.48 9.19
N MET A 240 -0.16 -8.61 9.24
CA MET A 240 0.71 -7.51 9.66
C MET A 240 0.63 -6.33 8.71
N THR A 241 0.42 -6.60 7.44
CA THR A 241 0.47 -5.61 6.39
C THR A 241 -0.89 -4.99 6.07
N SER A 242 -1.96 -5.79 6.04
CA SER A 242 -3.29 -5.33 5.60
C SER A 242 -4.33 -5.21 6.72
N GLY A 243 -4.00 -5.64 7.94
CA GLY A 243 -4.97 -5.73 9.03
C GLY A 243 -6.07 -6.80 8.83
N HIS A 244 -6.10 -7.46 7.68
CA HIS A 244 -7.07 -8.51 7.32
C HIS A 244 -6.50 -9.91 7.55
N SER A 245 -7.37 -10.88 7.78
CA SER A 245 -6.95 -12.25 8.18
C SER A 245 -6.35 -13.08 7.05
N THR A 246 -6.66 -12.76 5.81
CA THR A 246 -6.18 -13.48 4.61
C THR A 246 -6.21 -12.56 3.39
N PRO A 247 -5.28 -12.71 2.42
CA PRO A 247 -5.47 -12.15 1.09
C PRO A 247 -6.83 -12.61 0.58
N HIS A 248 -7.56 -11.75 -0.11
CA HIS A 248 -8.79 -12.18 -0.76
C HIS A 248 -8.42 -13.28 -1.75
N ALA A 249 -8.69 -14.55 -1.38
CA ALA A 249 -8.32 -15.67 -2.22
C ALA A 249 -9.06 -15.55 -3.55
N PHE A 250 -8.31 -15.50 -4.64
CA PHE A 250 -8.89 -15.46 -5.98
C PHE A 250 -9.85 -16.65 -6.18
N ASN A 251 -11.11 -16.35 -6.42
CA ASN A 251 -12.14 -17.34 -6.65
C ASN A 251 -12.68 -17.20 -8.07
N GLU A 252 -12.14 -18.00 -8.99
CA GLU A 252 -12.54 -18.00 -10.40
C GLU A 252 -14.06 -18.19 -10.59
N ARG A 253 -14.67 -19.11 -9.83
CA ARG A 253 -16.12 -19.38 -9.96
C ARG A 253 -16.98 -18.20 -9.52
N ALA A 254 -16.58 -17.53 -8.44
CA ALA A 254 -17.29 -16.33 -7.98
C ALA A 254 -17.12 -15.18 -8.97
N LEU A 255 -15.90 -14.96 -9.48
CA LEU A 255 -15.62 -13.93 -10.48
C LEU A 255 -16.43 -14.16 -11.77
N ARG A 256 -16.41 -15.38 -12.32
CA ARG A 256 -17.20 -15.73 -13.52
C ARG A 256 -18.69 -15.52 -13.30
N ARG A 257 -19.22 -15.94 -12.15
CA ARG A 257 -20.62 -15.73 -11.80
C ARG A 257 -20.97 -14.24 -11.73
N ASP A 258 -20.13 -13.42 -11.08
CA ASP A 258 -20.42 -11.99 -10.94
C ASP A 258 -20.25 -11.27 -12.30
N LEU A 259 -19.27 -11.67 -13.13
CA LEU A 259 -19.08 -11.14 -14.49
C LEU A 259 -20.16 -11.55 -15.48
N SER A 260 -20.89 -12.64 -15.25
CA SER A 260 -22.01 -13.05 -16.11
C SER A 260 -23.17 -12.04 -16.14
N ALA A 261 -23.19 -11.10 -15.20
CA ALA A 261 -24.11 -9.96 -15.22
C ALA A 261 -23.80 -8.94 -16.33
N VAL A 262 -22.56 -8.95 -16.86
CA VAL A 262 -22.14 -8.07 -17.96
C VAL A 262 -22.41 -8.79 -19.28
N CYS A 263 -23.49 -8.44 -19.95
CA CYS A 263 -23.94 -9.10 -21.16
C CYS A 263 -23.21 -8.59 -22.42
N GLY A 264 -22.92 -9.48 -23.37
CA GLY A 264 -22.37 -9.15 -24.67
C GLY A 264 -20.87 -8.94 -24.72
N GLN A 265 -20.15 -9.35 -23.68
CA GLN A 265 -18.69 -9.24 -23.58
C GLN A 265 -18.04 -10.59 -23.21
N GLU A 266 -18.70 -11.70 -23.57
CA GLU A 266 -18.33 -13.03 -23.12
C GLU A 266 -16.89 -13.41 -23.47
N ALA A 267 -16.44 -13.12 -24.71
CA ALA A 267 -15.07 -13.41 -25.17
C ALA A 267 -14.01 -12.63 -24.35
N VAL A 268 -14.25 -11.34 -24.14
CA VAL A 268 -13.36 -10.49 -23.32
C VAL A 268 -13.32 -10.98 -21.87
N ILE A 269 -14.44 -11.38 -21.32
CA ILE A 269 -14.55 -11.89 -19.95
C ILE A 269 -13.74 -13.18 -19.76
N ASP A 270 -13.78 -14.10 -20.73
CA ASP A 270 -13.04 -15.35 -20.64
C ASP A 270 -11.52 -15.13 -20.62
N ASP A 271 -11.01 -14.30 -21.52
CA ASP A 271 -9.58 -13.94 -21.56
C ASP A 271 -9.14 -13.20 -20.30
N LEU A 272 -9.97 -12.27 -19.84
CA LEU A 272 -9.71 -11.50 -18.63
C LEU A 272 -9.62 -12.39 -17.37
N VAL A 273 -10.56 -13.34 -17.22
CA VAL A 273 -10.54 -14.28 -16.08
C VAL A 273 -9.31 -15.17 -16.12
N ASN A 274 -8.90 -15.63 -17.31
CA ASN A 274 -7.69 -16.44 -17.47
C ASN A 274 -6.43 -15.64 -17.12
N ALA A 275 -6.33 -14.38 -17.54
CA ALA A 275 -5.21 -13.50 -17.20
C ALA A 275 -5.14 -13.21 -15.69
N LEU A 276 -6.27 -12.92 -15.04
CA LEU A 276 -6.33 -12.72 -13.59
C LEU A 276 -5.99 -13.99 -12.81
N LYS A 277 -6.43 -15.14 -13.29
CA LYS A 277 -6.07 -16.45 -12.71
C LYS A 277 -4.55 -16.66 -12.78
N LEU A 278 -3.93 -16.42 -13.93
CA LEU A 278 -2.49 -16.56 -14.10
C LEU A 278 -1.73 -15.58 -13.18
N HIS A 279 -2.19 -14.33 -13.10
CA HIS A 279 -1.64 -13.33 -12.20
C HIS A 279 -1.74 -13.76 -10.73
N SER A 280 -2.87 -14.33 -10.31
CA SER A 280 -3.10 -14.77 -8.93
C SER A 280 -2.23 -15.96 -8.49
N LEU A 281 -1.63 -16.68 -9.42
CA LEU A 281 -0.69 -17.78 -9.12
C LEU A 281 0.69 -17.30 -8.68
N HIS A 282 1.01 -16.01 -8.85
CA HIS A 282 2.29 -15.39 -8.47
C HIS A 282 3.52 -16.22 -8.90
N ILE A 283 3.49 -16.79 -10.11
CA ILE A 283 4.55 -17.68 -10.63
C ILE A 283 5.85 -16.90 -10.85
N ARG A 284 5.74 -15.61 -11.18
CA ARG A 284 6.88 -14.73 -11.43
C ARG A 284 6.83 -13.56 -10.46
N PRO A 285 7.88 -13.33 -9.64
CA PRO A 285 7.98 -12.13 -8.86
C PRO A 285 8.12 -10.93 -9.81
N THR A 286 7.23 -9.98 -9.71
CA THR A 286 7.30 -8.75 -10.50
C THR A 286 7.33 -7.56 -9.56
N LYS A 287 8.15 -6.55 -9.89
CA LYS A 287 8.14 -5.25 -9.22
C LYS A 287 7.13 -4.29 -9.85
N LYS A 288 6.43 -4.75 -10.90
CA LYS A 288 5.48 -3.93 -11.66
C LYS A 288 4.05 -4.32 -11.32
N PRO A 289 3.11 -3.35 -11.30
CA PRO A 289 1.68 -3.65 -11.15
C PRO A 289 1.15 -4.45 -12.36
N PHE A 290 0.04 -5.16 -12.14
CA PHE A 290 -0.67 -5.78 -13.25
C PHE A 290 -1.61 -4.76 -13.90
N THR A 291 -1.29 -4.33 -15.11
CA THR A 291 -1.97 -3.24 -15.81
C THR A 291 -2.88 -3.74 -16.92
N MET A 292 -4.11 -3.23 -16.96
CA MET A 292 -5.11 -3.57 -17.99
C MET A 292 -5.69 -2.30 -18.61
N LEU A 293 -5.79 -2.26 -19.95
CA LEU A 293 -6.45 -1.19 -20.69
C LEU A 293 -7.79 -1.71 -21.26
N PHE A 294 -8.90 -1.11 -20.83
CA PHE A 294 -10.24 -1.41 -21.32
C PHE A 294 -10.66 -0.36 -22.35
N ILE A 295 -10.78 -0.77 -23.60
CA ILE A 295 -11.05 0.07 -24.75
C ILE A 295 -12.48 -0.22 -25.23
N GLY A 296 -13.27 0.80 -25.54
CA GLY A 296 -14.60 0.59 -26.08
C GLY A 296 -15.52 1.79 -25.90
N PRO A 297 -16.70 1.81 -26.52
CA PRO A 297 -17.66 2.88 -26.41
C PRO A 297 -18.15 3.13 -24.97
N SER A 298 -18.75 4.28 -24.74
CA SER A 298 -19.35 4.57 -23.43
C SER A 298 -20.53 3.63 -23.14
N GLY A 299 -20.65 3.19 -21.88
CA GLY A 299 -21.80 2.41 -21.43
C GLY A 299 -21.82 0.92 -21.83
N VAL A 300 -20.70 0.35 -22.31
CA VAL A 300 -20.58 -1.08 -22.64
C VAL A 300 -20.20 -1.99 -21.45
N GLY A 301 -19.97 -1.42 -20.26
CA GLY A 301 -19.71 -2.18 -19.03
C GLY A 301 -18.27 -2.15 -18.54
N LYS A 302 -17.33 -1.38 -19.13
CA LYS A 302 -15.91 -1.30 -18.71
C LYS A 302 -15.73 -1.03 -17.21
N THR A 303 -16.33 0.06 -16.73
CA THR A 303 -16.26 0.46 -15.31
C THR A 303 -16.94 -0.57 -14.39
N GLU A 304 -17.99 -1.24 -14.85
CA GLU A 304 -18.67 -2.27 -14.06
C GLU A 304 -17.81 -3.53 -13.93
N VAL A 305 -17.16 -3.96 -15.02
CA VAL A 305 -16.19 -5.07 -14.98
C VAL A 305 -15.06 -4.75 -13.99
N ALA A 306 -14.51 -3.53 -14.01
CA ALA A 306 -13.47 -3.11 -13.06
C ALA A 306 -13.93 -3.19 -11.60
N LYS A 307 -15.17 -2.79 -11.30
CA LYS A 307 -15.76 -2.90 -9.95
C LYS A 307 -15.95 -4.36 -9.52
N ILE A 308 -16.37 -5.22 -10.43
CA ILE A 308 -16.53 -6.66 -10.16
C ILE A 308 -15.17 -7.30 -9.89
N ILE A 309 -14.14 -6.94 -10.66
CA ILE A 309 -12.75 -7.40 -10.41
C ILE A 309 -12.30 -6.95 -9.02
N ALA A 310 -12.47 -5.68 -8.67
CA ALA A 310 -12.07 -5.15 -7.37
C ALA A 310 -12.73 -5.91 -6.21
N LYS A 311 -14.04 -6.15 -6.29
CA LYS A 311 -14.78 -6.92 -5.29
C LYS A 311 -14.26 -8.35 -5.14
N ASN A 312 -13.89 -9.02 -6.26
CA ASN A 312 -13.48 -10.42 -6.24
C ASN A 312 -11.98 -10.62 -6.03
N CYS A 313 -11.13 -9.63 -6.34
CA CYS A 313 -9.67 -9.73 -6.18
C CYS A 313 -9.17 -9.02 -4.92
N ALA A 314 -9.75 -7.86 -4.56
CA ALA A 314 -9.35 -7.08 -3.39
C ALA A 314 -10.36 -7.16 -2.22
N GLY A 315 -11.57 -7.66 -2.45
CA GLY A 315 -12.65 -7.70 -1.45
C GLY A 315 -13.29 -6.33 -1.15
N GLU A 316 -12.83 -5.28 -1.82
CA GLU A 316 -13.23 -3.89 -1.60
C GLU A 316 -13.63 -3.20 -2.91
N LYS A 317 -14.11 -1.96 -2.81
CA LYS A 317 -14.32 -1.11 -3.98
C LYS A 317 -12.97 -0.64 -4.52
N PRO A 318 -12.84 -0.45 -5.86
CA PRO A 318 -11.60 0.05 -6.42
C PRO A 318 -11.30 1.47 -5.93
N ILE A 319 -10.02 1.79 -5.82
CA ILE A 319 -9.57 3.19 -5.73
C ILE A 319 -9.82 3.82 -7.09
N THR A 320 -10.80 4.70 -7.18
CA THR A 320 -11.24 5.25 -8.48
C THR A 320 -10.77 6.69 -8.63
N LEU A 321 -10.02 6.96 -9.70
CA LEU A 321 -9.71 8.30 -10.15
C LEU A 321 -10.48 8.56 -11.46
N ASN A 322 -11.31 9.60 -11.46
CA ASN A 322 -11.92 10.11 -12.67
C ASN A 322 -10.90 11.02 -13.38
N MET A 323 -10.29 10.50 -14.43
CA MET A 323 -9.16 11.16 -15.08
C MET A 323 -9.55 12.45 -15.79
N SER A 324 -10.83 12.69 -16.04
CA SER A 324 -11.32 13.96 -16.54
C SER A 324 -11.12 15.13 -15.56
N GLU A 325 -10.92 14.86 -14.27
CA GLU A 325 -10.59 15.87 -13.26
C GLU A 325 -9.11 16.32 -13.29
N PHE A 326 -8.28 15.61 -14.04
CA PHE A 326 -6.82 15.81 -14.16
C PHE A 326 -6.43 16.29 -15.56
N TYR A 327 -7.27 17.11 -16.19
CA TYR A 327 -7.07 17.62 -17.55
C TYR A 327 -6.02 18.74 -17.66
N TYR A 328 -5.41 19.16 -16.56
CA TYR A 328 -4.42 20.23 -16.48
C TYR A 328 -3.18 19.76 -15.68
N ASP A 329 -2.04 20.33 -15.97
CA ASP A 329 -0.73 19.92 -15.42
C ASP A 329 -0.70 19.94 -13.88
N ALA A 330 -1.23 20.99 -13.24
CA ALA A 330 -1.28 21.06 -11.78
C ALA A 330 -2.16 19.97 -11.13
N GLY A 331 -2.92 19.20 -11.90
CA GLY A 331 -3.66 18.02 -11.43
C GLY A 331 -2.76 16.96 -10.81
N ILE A 332 -1.50 16.88 -11.22
CA ILE A 332 -0.48 16.00 -10.63
C ILE A 332 -0.37 16.18 -9.11
N ASN A 333 -0.46 17.42 -8.60
CA ASN A 333 -0.35 17.71 -7.16
C ASN A 333 -1.48 17.09 -6.34
N ARG A 334 -2.62 16.77 -6.93
CA ARG A 334 -3.70 16.03 -6.26
C ARG A 334 -3.36 14.55 -6.08
N ILE A 335 -2.41 14.03 -6.85
CA ILE A 335 -1.95 12.64 -6.80
C ILE A 335 -0.76 12.49 -5.87
N ILE A 336 0.26 13.36 -6.02
CA ILE A 336 1.53 13.26 -5.30
C ILE A 336 1.62 14.21 -4.08
N GLY A 337 0.67 15.11 -3.90
CA GLY A 337 0.71 16.17 -2.89
C GLY A 337 1.36 17.46 -3.41
N SER A 338 1.11 18.58 -2.74
CA SER A 338 1.71 19.88 -3.07
C SER A 338 3.16 19.95 -2.57
N PRO A 339 4.08 20.55 -3.35
CA PRO A 339 5.44 20.80 -2.89
C PRO A 339 5.48 21.70 -1.65
N ALA A 340 6.52 21.55 -0.83
CA ALA A 340 6.71 22.36 0.37
C ALA A 340 6.73 23.88 0.02
N GLY A 341 5.98 24.68 0.78
CA GLY A 341 5.87 26.15 0.59
C GLY A 341 4.71 26.60 -0.31
N TYR A 342 3.94 25.70 -0.91
CA TYR A 342 2.70 26.05 -1.62
C TYR A 342 1.48 25.94 -0.70
N LEU A 343 0.42 26.71 -1.00
CA LEU A 343 -0.86 26.61 -0.30
C LEU A 343 -1.37 25.16 -0.35
N GLY A 344 -1.57 24.53 0.83
CA GLY A 344 -1.98 23.14 0.95
C GLY A 344 -0.85 22.13 1.21
N SER A 345 0.43 22.55 1.25
CA SER A 345 1.55 21.68 1.61
C SER A 345 1.47 21.14 3.04
N ASP A 346 0.86 21.90 3.96
CA ASP A 346 0.70 21.54 5.37
C ASP A 346 -0.63 20.81 5.65
N SER A 347 -1.45 20.58 4.63
CA SER A 347 -2.67 19.81 4.80
C SER A 347 -2.33 18.33 4.95
N ASN A 348 -2.66 17.74 6.10
CA ASN A 348 -2.68 16.28 6.31
C ASN A 348 -3.81 15.61 5.50
N ALA A 349 -4.11 16.11 4.29
CA ALA A 349 -5.11 15.53 3.42
C ALA A 349 -4.60 14.18 2.89
N GLU A 350 -5.39 13.15 3.11
CA GLU A 350 -5.10 11.79 2.62
C GLU A 350 -5.02 11.81 1.09
N LEU A 351 -3.90 11.36 0.55
CA LEU A 351 -3.71 11.25 -0.90
C LEU A 351 -4.46 10.01 -1.44
N PRO A 352 -4.86 10.01 -2.72
CA PRO A 352 -5.66 8.93 -3.30
C PRO A 352 -5.07 7.54 -3.12
N PHE A 353 -3.74 7.43 -3.10
CA PHE A 353 -3.03 6.16 -3.02
C PHE A 353 -2.44 5.85 -1.63
N ASP A 354 -2.70 6.67 -0.60
CA ASP A 354 -2.21 6.38 0.76
C ASP A 354 -2.76 5.04 1.31
N LYS A 355 -3.92 4.61 0.83
CA LYS A 355 -4.46 3.28 1.15
C LYS A 355 -3.55 2.12 0.75
N LEU A 356 -2.72 2.29 -0.28
CA LEU A 356 -1.74 1.28 -0.68
C LEU A 356 -0.66 1.05 0.37
N LYS A 357 -0.37 2.05 1.22
CA LYS A 357 0.57 1.91 2.34
C LYS A 357 0.09 0.91 3.39
N SER A 358 -1.23 0.79 3.57
CA SER A 358 -1.84 -0.15 4.51
C SER A 358 -2.30 -1.46 3.85
N ASN A 359 -2.69 -1.43 2.57
CA ASN A 359 -3.11 -2.60 1.81
C ASN A 359 -2.71 -2.44 0.33
N PRO A 360 -1.59 -3.07 -0.12
CA PRO A 360 -1.11 -2.93 -1.50
C PRO A 360 -1.90 -3.78 -2.50
N TYR A 361 -2.69 -4.76 -2.02
CA TYR A 361 -3.52 -5.63 -2.87
C TYR A 361 -4.81 -4.94 -3.29
N GLN A 362 -4.72 -3.72 -3.81
CA GLN A 362 -5.86 -2.92 -4.25
C GLN A 362 -6.04 -3.00 -5.75
N VAL A 363 -7.28 -2.78 -6.19
CA VAL A 363 -7.60 -2.51 -7.59
C VAL A 363 -7.78 -1.00 -7.76
N ILE A 364 -7.05 -0.44 -8.69
CA ILE A 364 -7.07 0.99 -9.03
C ILE A 364 -7.76 1.13 -10.37
N LEU A 365 -8.74 2.02 -10.42
CA LEU A 365 -9.49 2.34 -11.63
C LEU A 365 -9.17 3.76 -12.08
N LEU A 366 -8.52 3.89 -13.23
CA LEU A 366 -8.29 5.15 -13.94
C LEU A 366 -9.38 5.31 -15.00
N ASP A 367 -10.48 5.97 -14.64
CA ASP A 367 -11.66 6.06 -15.54
C ASP A 367 -11.50 7.24 -16.50
N GLU A 368 -11.76 7.02 -17.80
CA GLU A 368 -11.60 7.98 -18.90
C GLU A 368 -10.16 8.50 -19.04
N PHE A 369 -9.18 7.58 -19.07
CA PHE A 369 -7.74 7.89 -19.01
C PHE A 369 -7.26 8.78 -20.17
N GLU A 370 -7.93 8.78 -21.32
CA GLU A 370 -7.66 9.67 -22.46
C GLU A 370 -7.90 11.15 -22.16
N LYS A 371 -8.59 11.49 -21.07
CA LYS A 371 -8.96 12.89 -20.75
C LYS A 371 -7.96 13.61 -19.87
N CYS A 372 -7.03 12.89 -19.23
CA CYS A 372 -6.05 13.54 -18.39
C CYS A 372 -4.92 14.20 -19.19
N ASP A 373 -4.25 15.14 -18.53
CA ASP A 373 -3.07 15.80 -19.09
C ASP A 373 -1.94 14.81 -19.34
N ARG A 374 -1.08 15.11 -20.33
CA ARG A 374 0.07 14.26 -20.67
C ARG A 374 1.08 14.11 -19.54
N ALA A 375 1.22 15.12 -18.67
CA ALA A 375 2.08 15.03 -17.51
C ALA A 375 1.59 13.95 -16.53
N VAL A 376 0.27 13.84 -16.35
CA VAL A 376 -0.35 12.77 -15.54
C VAL A 376 -0.18 11.39 -16.21
N GLN A 377 -0.33 11.30 -17.54
CA GLN A 377 -0.05 10.07 -18.28
C GLN A 377 1.40 9.59 -18.08
N ARG A 378 2.38 10.50 -18.13
CA ARG A 378 3.80 10.20 -17.88
C ARG A 378 4.07 9.77 -16.44
N LEU A 379 3.37 10.34 -15.46
CA LEU A 379 3.45 9.88 -14.07
C LEU A 379 3.07 8.40 -13.97
N PHE A 380 1.94 8.00 -14.56
CA PHE A 380 1.51 6.60 -14.56
C PHE A 380 2.41 5.70 -15.40
N MET A 381 3.06 6.23 -16.44
CA MET A 381 4.05 5.46 -17.20
C MET A 381 5.22 5.03 -16.30
N SER A 382 5.72 5.93 -15.44
CA SER A 382 6.74 5.60 -14.44
C SER A 382 6.22 4.55 -13.43
N VAL A 383 4.99 4.70 -12.95
CA VAL A 383 4.37 3.70 -12.05
C VAL A 383 4.27 2.32 -12.70
N PHE A 384 3.94 2.25 -14.00
CA PHE A 384 3.83 0.98 -14.73
C PHE A 384 5.19 0.30 -14.93
N ASP A 385 6.28 1.07 -14.98
CA ASP A 385 7.63 0.55 -15.16
C ASP A 385 8.33 0.18 -13.87
N GLU A 386 8.28 1.07 -12.90
CA GLU A 386 9.04 0.96 -11.66
C GLU A 386 8.20 0.35 -10.53
N GLY A 387 6.87 0.39 -10.65
CA GLY A 387 5.93 -0.09 -9.63
C GLY A 387 5.87 0.80 -8.38
N ILE A 388 6.49 1.98 -8.42
CA ILE A 388 6.56 2.91 -7.29
C ILE A 388 6.18 4.32 -7.69
N LEU A 389 5.67 5.08 -6.72
CA LEU A 389 5.38 6.51 -6.85
C LEU A 389 5.95 7.25 -5.64
N THR A 390 6.79 8.25 -5.89
CA THR A 390 7.30 9.11 -4.83
C THR A 390 6.42 10.36 -4.70
N THR A 391 5.90 10.60 -3.50
CA THR A 391 5.10 11.80 -3.22
C THR A 391 5.99 13.04 -3.10
N SER A 392 5.40 14.23 -3.15
CA SER A 392 6.12 15.52 -2.96
C SER A 392 6.80 15.63 -1.59
N GLN A 393 6.38 14.85 -0.60
CA GLN A 393 6.98 14.76 0.73
C GLN A 393 8.08 13.70 0.83
N GLY A 394 8.45 13.04 -0.29
CA GLY A 394 9.47 12.01 -0.33
C GLY A 394 9.01 10.62 0.15
N SER A 395 7.73 10.45 0.46
CA SER A 395 7.18 9.14 0.81
C SER A 395 6.97 8.29 -0.45
N VAL A 396 7.38 7.03 -0.41
CA VAL A 396 7.27 6.09 -1.53
C VAL A 396 6.02 5.23 -1.37
N ILE A 397 5.22 5.13 -2.43
CA ILE A 397 4.03 4.28 -2.50
C ILE A 397 4.32 3.13 -3.47
N ASP A 398 4.14 1.89 -3.03
CA ASP A 398 4.38 0.68 -3.80
C ASP A 398 3.09 0.19 -4.47
N PHE A 399 3.13 0.05 -5.80
CA PHE A 399 2.05 -0.46 -6.64
C PHE A 399 2.28 -1.90 -7.12
N SER A 400 3.42 -2.51 -6.79
CA SER A 400 3.83 -3.81 -7.34
C SER A 400 2.82 -4.94 -7.14
N LYS A 401 1.98 -4.84 -6.10
CA LYS A 401 0.95 -5.82 -5.75
C LYS A 401 -0.45 -5.41 -6.21
N SER A 402 -0.59 -4.22 -6.79
CA SER A 402 -1.89 -3.69 -7.21
C SER A 402 -2.25 -4.10 -8.65
N ILE A 403 -3.55 -4.10 -8.93
CA ILE A 403 -4.09 -4.24 -10.27
C ILE A 403 -4.55 -2.86 -10.73
N ILE A 404 -4.01 -2.35 -11.83
CA ILE A 404 -4.39 -1.05 -12.38
C ILE A 404 -5.21 -1.27 -13.65
N ILE A 405 -6.44 -0.75 -13.65
CA ILE A 405 -7.36 -0.82 -14.79
C ILE A 405 -7.58 0.61 -15.29
N ALA A 406 -7.17 0.88 -16.52
CA ALA A 406 -7.50 2.12 -17.21
C ALA A 406 -8.66 1.87 -18.18
N THR A 407 -9.66 2.77 -18.20
CA THR A 407 -10.72 2.74 -19.20
C THR A 407 -10.54 3.87 -20.20
N THR A 408 -10.87 3.62 -21.45
CA THR A 408 -10.84 4.63 -22.51
C THR A 408 -11.98 4.46 -23.50
N ASN A 409 -12.47 5.59 -24.05
CA ASN A 409 -13.38 5.64 -25.16
C ASN A 409 -12.66 6.02 -26.47
N ALA A 410 -11.35 6.26 -26.43
CA ALA A 410 -10.53 6.57 -27.58
C ALA A 410 -10.54 5.41 -28.60
N GLY A 411 -10.34 5.72 -29.86
CA GLY A 411 -10.33 4.72 -30.95
C GLY A 411 -11.70 4.18 -31.37
N CYS A 412 -12.80 4.58 -30.67
CA CYS A 412 -14.15 4.06 -30.94
C CYS A 412 -14.99 4.93 -31.87
N THR A 413 -14.39 5.93 -32.53
CA THR A 413 -15.11 6.79 -33.50
C THR A 413 -15.27 6.10 -34.85
N ALA A 414 -16.36 6.40 -35.54
CA ALA A 414 -17.01 5.72 -36.68
C ALA A 414 -16.15 5.34 -37.92
N LYS A 415 -14.82 5.46 -37.87
CA LYS A 415 -13.94 5.06 -38.98
C LYS A 415 -13.48 3.61 -38.93
N SER A 416 -13.65 2.91 -37.82
CA SER A 416 -13.21 1.50 -37.64
C SER A 416 -14.27 0.46 -37.99
N ARG A 417 -15.15 0.76 -38.94
CA ARG A 417 -16.27 -0.14 -39.37
C ARG A 417 -15.89 -1.28 -40.31
N SER A 418 -14.63 -1.64 -40.43
CA SER A 418 -14.25 -2.77 -41.26
C SER A 418 -13.27 -3.70 -40.55
N ILE A 419 -13.74 -4.41 -39.53
CA ILE A 419 -12.98 -5.56 -39.04
C ILE A 419 -13.91 -6.73 -38.98
N GLY A 420 -13.95 -7.44 -40.13
CA GLY A 420 -14.32 -8.83 -40.18
C GLY A 420 -13.26 -9.65 -39.46
N PHE A 421 -13.71 -10.66 -38.77
CA PHE A 421 -12.93 -11.70 -38.12
C PHE A 421 -11.76 -12.17 -39.01
N ASN A 422 -10.52 -11.80 -38.65
CA ASN A 422 -9.34 -12.59 -38.98
C ASN A 422 -8.29 -12.34 -37.88
N SER A 423 -8.04 -13.39 -37.12
CA SER A 423 -6.97 -13.54 -36.17
C SER A 423 -5.63 -13.38 -36.87
N ASP A 424 -4.69 -12.71 -36.13
CA ASP A 424 -3.25 -12.67 -36.20
C ASP A 424 -2.64 -11.35 -36.65
N SER A 425 -1.84 -10.77 -35.74
CA SER A 425 -0.77 -9.73 -35.92
C SER A 425 -1.13 -8.38 -36.56
N THR A 426 -2.19 -8.23 -37.33
CA THR A 426 -2.66 -6.95 -37.91
C THR A 426 -3.56 -6.14 -36.96
N SER A 427 -4.15 -6.76 -35.95
CA SER A 427 -5.09 -6.12 -35.04
C SER A 427 -4.42 -5.18 -34.04
N ASP A 428 -3.24 -5.54 -33.52
CA ASP A 428 -2.54 -4.73 -32.51
C ASP A 428 -1.95 -3.45 -33.11
N THR A 429 -1.43 -3.52 -34.33
CA THR A 429 -0.87 -2.35 -35.04
C THR A 429 -1.95 -1.31 -35.34
N GLN A 430 -3.15 -1.75 -35.70
CA GLN A 430 -4.28 -0.86 -35.98
C GLN A 430 -4.84 -0.25 -34.71
N LEU A 431 -4.96 -1.02 -33.64
CA LEU A 431 -5.37 -0.54 -32.33
C LEU A 431 -4.42 0.54 -31.79
N ILE A 432 -3.11 0.33 -31.92
CA ILE A 432 -2.08 1.30 -31.53
C ILE A 432 -2.22 2.57 -32.36
N SER A 433 -2.46 2.46 -33.67
CA SER A 433 -2.67 3.60 -34.54
C SER A 433 -3.91 4.42 -34.13
N ASP A 434 -5.02 3.76 -33.79
CA ASP A 434 -6.27 4.43 -33.38
C ASP A 434 -6.16 5.12 -32.01
N LEU A 435 -5.27 4.64 -31.15
CA LEU A 435 -5.02 5.20 -29.83
C LEU A 435 -3.90 6.24 -29.79
N SER A 436 -3.04 6.32 -30.82
CA SER A 436 -1.87 7.21 -30.86
C SER A 436 -2.20 8.70 -30.84
N ASP A 437 -3.42 9.09 -31.21
CA ASP A 437 -3.90 10.48 -31.10
C ASP A 437 -4.11 10.92 -29.64
N TYR A 438 -4.36 9.96 -28.75
CA TYR A 438 -4.73 10.18 -27.35
C TYR A 438 -3.62 9.82 -26.36
N PHE A 439 -2.81 8.82 -26.69
CA PHE A 439 -1.76 8.27 -25.83
C PHE A 439 -0.44 8.16 -26.58
N ASP A 440 0.64 8.36 -25.86
CA ASP A 440 1.96 8.01 -26.39
C ASP A 440 2.02 6.48 -26.62
N VAL A 441 2.55 6.05 -27.77
CA VAL A 441 2.67 4.62 -28.14
C VAL A 441 3.41 3.84 -27.06
N GLU A 442 4.39 4.48 -26.42
CA GLU A 442 5.14 3.89 -25.32
C GLU A 442 4.23 3.54 -24.14
N LEU A 443 3.32 4.42 -23.75
CA LEU A 443 2.36 4.16 -22.67
C LEU A 443 1.42 2.99 -22.99
N ILE A 444 0.93 2.91 -24.25
CA ILE A 444 0.06 1.81 -24.68
C ILE A 444 0.77 0.46 -24.55
N ASN A 445 2.08 0.41 -24.85
CA ASN A 445 2.88 -0.81 -24.77
C ASN A 445 3.19 -1.25 -23.33
N ARG A 446 3.00 -0.38 -22.34
CA ARG A 446 3.22 -0.71 -20.92
C ARG A 446 2.03 -1.39 -20.25
N PHE A 447 0.88 -1.40 -20.90
CA PHE A 447 -0.23 -2.20 -20.41
C PHE A 447 0.04 -3.69 -20.63
N SER A 448 -0.05 -4.48 -19.55
CA SER A 448 0.16 -5.93 -19.59
C SER A 448 -0.91 -6.63 -20.44
N GLN A 449 -2.13 -6.11 -20.42
CA GLN A 449 -3.28 -6.63 -21.16
C GLN A 449 -4.12 -5.49 -21.74
N LYS A 450 -4.67 -5.71 -22.94
CA LYS A 450 -5.55 -4.77 -23.63
C LYS A 450 -6.81 -5.50 -24.04
N TYR A 451 -7.98 -4.98 -23.66
CA TYR A 451 -9.28 -5.60 -23.90
C TYR A 451 -10.19 -4.64 -24.65
N THR A 452 -10.69 -5.06 -25.80
CA THR A 452 -11.63 -4.27 -26.62
C THR A 452 -13.05 -4.74 -26.37
N PHE A 453 -13.85 -3.87 -25.76
CA PHE A 453 -15.27 -4.09 -25.48
C PHE A 453 -16.10 -3.75 -26.72
N SER A 454 -16.95 -4.67 -27.10
CA SER A 454 -17.82 -4.53 -28.28
C SER A 454 -19.03 -3.62 -28.01
N GLU A 455 -19.57 -3.03 -29.09
CA GLU A 455 -20.82 -2.30 -29.04
C GLU A 455 -21.97 -3.25 -28.63
N ILE A 456 -22.97 -2.70 -27.94
CA ILE A 456 -24.12 -3.47 -27.46
C ILE A 456 -25.15 -3.61 -28.57
N SER A 457 -25.39 -4.84 -29.02
CA SER A 457 -26.48 -5.13 -29.99
C SER A 457 -27.86 -4.95 -29.34
N ARG A 458 -28.91 -4.75 -30.16
CA ARG A 458 -30.29 -4.59 -29.67
C ARG A 458 -30.76 -5.78 -28.82
N SER A 459 -30.37 -7.00 -29.20
CA SER A 459 -30.71 -8.21 -28.46
C SER A 459 -30.03 -8.26 -27.08
N VAL A 460 -28.76 -7.89 -27.01
CA VAL A 460 -28.02 -7.76 -25.74
C VAL A 460 -28.59 -6.63 -24.88
N TYR A 461 -28.95 -5.50 -25.48
CA TYR A 461 -29.58 -4.39 -24.79
C TYR A 461 -30.89 -4.79 -24.12
N ARG A 462 -31.75 -5.52 -24.85
CA ARG A 462 -33.00 -6.08 -24.31
C ARG A 462 -32.73 -6.97 -23.09
N LYS A 463 -31.71 -7.82 -23.14
CA LYS A 463 -31.33 -8.69 -22.03
C LYS A 463 -30.81 -7.88 -20.83
N ILE A 464 -30.09 -6.77 -21.07
CA ILE A 464 -29.66 -5.86 -20.01
C ILE A 464 -30.86 -5.21 -19.31
N VAL A 465 -31.85 -4.72 -20.07
CA VAL A 465 -33.09 -4.14 -19.53
C VAL A 465 -33.81 -5.17 -18.66
N GLU A 466 -33.96 -6.39 -19.14
CA GLU A 466 -34.63 -7.50 -18.45
C GLU A 466 -33.89 -7.82 -17.11
N ASN A 467 -32.59 -8.05 -17.17
CA ASN A 467 -31.77 -8.33 -15.99
C ASN A 467 -31.82 -7.18 -14.95
N ARG A 468 -31.81 -5.93 -15.43
CA ARG A 468 -31.88 -4.77 -14.54
C ARG A 468 -33.23 -4.65 -13.85
N LEU A 469 -34.34 -4.85 -14.59
CA LEU A 469 -35.68 -4.88 -14.02
C LEU A 469 -35.81 -5.96 -12.94
N ALA A 470 -35.38 -7.18 -13.24
CA ALA A 470 -35.43 -8.30 -12.30
C ALA A 470 -34.60 -8.01 -11.03
N SER A 471 -33.41 -7.43 -11.22
CA SER A 471 -32.50 -7.08 -10.12
C SER A 471 -33.09 -6.00 -9.21
N GLU A 472 -33.63 -4.91 -9.75
CA GLU A 472 -34.24 -3.82 -8.96
C GLU A 472 -35.49 -4.29 -8.20
N ILE A 473 -36.36 -5.05 -8.86
CA ILE A 473 -37.53 -5.66 -8.20
C ILE A 473 -37.10 -6.55 -7.04
N LYS A 474 -36.07 -7.37 -7.23
CA LYS A 474 -35.53 -8.23 -6.17
C LYS A 474 -34.98 -7.43 -4.98
N VAL A 475 -34.31 -6.32 -5.24
CA VAL A 475 -33.78 -5.43 -4.19
C VAL A 475 -34.92 -4.80 -3.41
N ILE A 476 -35.95 -4.27 -4.09
CA ILE A 476 -37.11 -3.67 -3.44
C ILE A 476 -37.86 -4.70 -2.62
N LYS A 477 -38.09 -5.90 -3.16
CA LYS A 477 -38.74 -7.02 -2.44
C LYS A 477 -37.99 -7.38 -1.14
N ARG A 478 -36.66 -7.27 -1.14
CA ARG A 478 -35.84 -7.50 0.06
C ARG A 478 -35.93 -6.37 1.07
N LEU A 479 -35.93 -5.12 0.60
CA LEU A 479 -35.95 -3.92 1.45
C LEU A 479 -37.34 -3.62 2.02
N ARG A 480 -38.41 -4.00 1.28
CA ARG A 480 -39.81 -3.73 1.59
C ARG A 480 -40.65 -4.99 1.35
N PRO A 481 -40.49 -6.01 2.22
CA PRO A 481 -41.23 -7.27 2.06
C PRO A 481 -42.76 -7.11 2.20
N GLU A 482 -43.22 -6.02 2.81
CA GLU A 482 -44.65 -5.66 2.91
C GLU A 482 -45.27 -5.29 1.56
N LEU A 483 -44.46 -4.94 0.54
CA LEU A 483 -44.97 -4.66 -0.79
C LEU A 483 -45.10 -5.97 -1.57
N ASN A 484 -46.30 -6.32 -1.95
CA ASN A 484 -46.55 -7.49 -2.79
C ASN A 484 -46.10 -7.21 -4.24
N MET A 485 -44.81 -7.27 -4.50
CA MET A 485 -44.23 -6.97 -5.81
C MET A 485 -44.74 -7.90 -6.93
N ASP A 486 -45.09 -9.15 -6.58
CA ASP A 486 -45.58 -10.12 -7.57
C ASP A 486 -46.98 -9.75 -8.08
N SER A 487 -47.78 -9.07 -7.27
CA SER A 487 -49.10 -8.54 -7.69
C SER A 487 -48.98 -7.20 -8.43
N MET A 488 -47.90 -6.46 -8.21
CA MET A 488 -47.68 -5.15 -8.85
C MET A 488 -47.04 -5.29 -10.25
N PHE A 489 -46.30 -6.35 -10.48
CA PHE A 489 -45.55 -6.60 -11.72
C PHE A 489 -45.91 -7.98 -12.27
N SER A 490 -46.90 -8.07 -13.13
CA SER A 490 -47.19 -9.33 -13.83
C SER A 490 -46.12 -9.63 -14.90
N ALA A 491 -45.91 -10.90 -15.20
CA ALA A 491 -44.92 -11.33 -16.21
C ALA A 491 -45.17 -10.66 -17.58
N ASP A 492 -46.43 -10.52 -17.97
CA ASP A 492 -46.81 -9.88 -19.25
C ASP A 492 -46.53 -8.37 -19.24
N GLU A 493 -46.75 -7.70 -18.12
CA GLU A 493 -46.41 -6.27 -17.98
C GLU A 493 -44.92 -6.04 -18.03
N LEU A 494 -44.13 -6.90 -17.37
CA LEU A 494 -42.66 -6.83 -17.41
C LEU A 494 -42.14 -7.04 -18.81
N ALA A 495 -42.64 -8.04 -19.55
CA ALA A 495 -42.26 -8.29 -20.94
C ALA A 495 -42.56 -7.08 -21.82
N LYS A 496 -43.76 -6.50 -21.73
CA LYS A 496 -44.15 -5.27 -22.47
C LYS A 496 -43.28 -4.07 -22.07
N ALA A 497 -42.92 -3.94 -20.79
CA ALA A 497 -42.05 -2.87 -20.35
C ALA A 497 -40.64 -3.02 -20.91
N VAL A 498 -40.08 -4.24 -20.94
CA VAL A 498 -38.78 -4.54 -21.53
C VAL A 498 -38.76 -4.14 -23.01
N ASP A 499 -39.79 -4.55 -23.78
CA ASP A 499 -39.89 -4.25 -25.20
C ASP A 499 -40.03 -2.74 -25.45
N LYS A 500 -40.88 -2.06 -24.68
CA LYS A 500 -41.05 -0.61 -24.75
C LYS A 500 -39.78 0.15 -24.41
N ILE A 501 -39.17 -0.13 -23.24
CA ILE A 501 -37.93 0.52 -22.84
C ILE A 501 -36.83 0.29 -23.87
N THR A 502 -36.73 -0.94 -24.40
CA THR A 502 -35.76 -1.26 -25.46
C THR A 502 -36.01 -0.46 -26.73
N ALA A 503 -37.27 -0.32 -27.15
CA ALA A 503 -37.63 0.45 -28.36
C ALA A 503 -37.34 1.95 -28.19
N ASP A 504 -37.69 2.50 -27.00
CA ASP A 504 -37.63 3.94 -26.75
C ASP A 504 -36.20 4.44 -26.46
N THR A 505 -35.33 3.58 -25.91
CA THR A 505 -34.03 4.03 -25.36
C THR A 505 -32.80 3.40 -26.04
N TYR A 506 -32.96 2.38 -26.88
CA TYR A 506 -31.83 1.76 -27.56
C TYR A 506 -31.15 2.73 -28.51
N ASN A 507 -29.89 3.01 -28.22
CA ASN A 507 -28.99 3.76 -29.10
C ASN A 507 -27.60 3.15 -29.01
N ILE A 508 -27.07 2.70 -30.14
CA ILE A 508 -25.76 2.03 -30.20
C ILE A 508 -24.61 2.89 -29.63
N LYS A 509 -24.70 4.21 -29.77
CA LYS A 509 -23.68 5.14 -29.29
C LYS A 509 -23.74 5.42 -27.78
N SER A 510 -24.89 5.22 -27.15
CA SER A 510 -25.14 5.55 -25.76
C SER A 510 -24.92 4.36 -24.81
N GLY A 511 -24.70 3.16 -25.35
CA GLY A 511 -24.56 1.93 -24.59
C GLY A 511 -25.76 1.64 -23.68
N ALA A 512 -25.55 1.02 -22.53
CA ALA A 512 -26.59 0.62 -21.59
C ALA A 512 -27.05 1.72 -20.61
N ARG A 513 -26.40 2.89 -20.55
CA ARG A 513 -26.77 3.95 -19.58
C ARG A 513 -28.24 4.40 -19.67
N PRO A 514 -28.82 4.62 -20.86
CA PRO A 514 -30.25 4.99 -20.99
C PRO A 514 -31.19 3.91 -20.46
N ALA A 515 -30.85 2.61 -20.62
CA ALA A 515 -31.63 1.51 -20.08
C ALA A 515 -31.78 1.59 -18.57
N ILE A 516 -30.68 1.82 -17.86
CA ILE A 516 -30.65 1.89 -16.38
C ILE A 516 -31.60 2.98 -15.89
N THR A 517 -31.49 4.19 -16.46
CA THR A 517 -32.34 5.32 -16.09
C THR A 517 -33.82 5.07 -16.40
N ALA A 518 -34.13 4.45 -17.56
CA ALA A 518 -35.51 4.16 -17.96
C ALA A 518 -36.15 3.08 -17.09
N VAL A 519 -35.38 2.07 -16.68
CA VAL A 519 -35.87 1.00 -15.78
C VAL A 519 -36.23 1.59 -14.42
N SER A 520 -35.34 2.40 -13.81
CA SER A 520 -35.64 3.03 -12.52
C SER A 520 -36.88 3.93 -12.60
N LYS A 521 -37.00 4.77 -13.65
CA LYS A 521 -38.20 5.60 -13.88
C LYS A 521 -39.48 4.77 -14.03
N PHE A 522 -39.42 3.64 -14.72
CA PHE A 522 -40.57 2.76 -14.87
C PHE A 522 -41.03 2.19 -13.52
N ILE A 523 -40.08 1.69 -12.72
CA ILE A 523 -40.37 1.14 -11.40
C ILE A 523 -40.92 2.24 -10.46
N ASP A 524 -40.31 3.43 -10.42
CA ASP A 524 -40.77 4.55 -9.61
C ASP A 524 -42.20 4.96 -9.98
N SER A 525 -42.53 5.03 -11.28
CA SER A 525 -43.89 5.38 -11.73
C SER A 525 -44.92 4.37 -11.27
N LYS A 526 -44.57 3.09 -11.28
CA LYS A 526 -45.47 2.00 -10.83
C LYS A 526 -45.66 2.05 -9.30
N LEU A 527 -44.58 2.25 -8.55
CA LEU A 527 -44.65 2.42 -7.09
C LEU A 527 -45.52 3.61 -6.71
N LEU A 528 -45.32 4.77 -7.33
CA LEU A 528 -46.13 5.96 -7.13
C LEU A 528 -47.62 5.71 -7.41
N SER A 529 -47.93 5.01 -8.52
CA SER A 529 -49.33 4.68 -8.85
C SER A 529 -49.98 3.75 -7.81
N HIS A 530 -49.20 2.81 -7.27
CA HIS A 530 -49.67 1.90 -6.22
C HIS A 530 -49.96 2.64 -4.89
N PHE A 531 -49.03 3.46 -4.42
CA PHE A 531 -49.21 4.26 -3.21
C PHE A 531 -50.35 5.28 -3.38
N SER A 532 -50.51 5.88 -4.55
CA SER A 532 -51.63 6.80 -4.81
C SER A 532 -52.98 6.10 -4.77
N ARG A 533 -53.09 4.83 -5.20
CA ARG A 533 -54.28 4.02 -5.08
C ARG A 533 -54.58 3.66 -3.64
N MET A 534 -53.58 3.23 -2.88
CA MET A 534 -53.73 2.96 -1.41
C MET A 534 -54.15 4.20 -0.63
N ALA A 535 -53.60 5.35 -0.91
CA ALA A 535 -53.96 6.61 -0.26
C ALA A 535 -55.42 7.03 -0.58
N LYS A 536 -55.94 6.70 -1.76
CA LYS A 536 -57.35 6.93 -2.13
C LYS A 536 -58.29 5.95 -1.42
N THR A 537 -57.86 4.72 -1.13
CA THR A 537 -58.64 3.70 -0.41
C THR A 537 -58.67 3.95 1.12
N TYR A 538 -57.71 4.69 1.62
CA TYR A 538 -57.58 5.11 3.04
C TYR A 538 -58.13 6.52 3.23
N ARG A 539 -59.39 6.81 2.79
CA ARG A 539 -60.16 7.94 3.30
C ARG A 539 -60.78 7.48 4.62
N PRO A 540 -60.41 8.03 5.79
CA PRO A 540 -61.19 7.77 7.00
C PRO A 540 -62.60 8.29 6.76
N ASN A 541 -63.60 7.46 7.03
CA ASN A 541 -64.99 7.88 7.11
C ASN A 541 -65.07 9.07 8.10
N GLN A 542 -65.21 10.28 7.57
CA GLN A 542 -65.72 11.40 8.32
C GLN A 542 -67.23 11.18 8.43
N ASN A 543 -67.65 10.64 9.56
CA ASN A 543 -68.97 10.87 10.16
C ASN A 543 -68.77 11.45 11.54
#